data_2083d5d02355c8a7d81dcf56ba234a3f
#
_entry.id   2083d5d02355c8a7d81dcf56ba234a3f
#
_cell.length_a   1.000
_cell.length_b   1.000
_cell.length_c   1.000
_cell.angle_alpha   90.00
_cell.angle_beta   90.00
_cell.angle_gamma   90.00
#
_symmetry.space_group_name_H-M   'P 1'
#
loop_
_entity.id
_entity.type
_entity.pdbx_description
1 polymer ?
#
loop_
_entity_poly.entity_id
_entity_poly.type
_entity_poly.pdbx_seq_one_letter_code
_entity_poly.pdbx_strand_id
1 'polypeptide(L)'
;MKTSLRLIACALVLFGALVMPGLAQQKGPHEAEFRTFYAAFMKAVQANDKEKIADMIAYPVSSWSIRDKKGDGQEGSIKDKADFLARFDVLFTNYMRLHLPKAKIQSTPDLCYVSWRDGYSECAVEFKYFEGTGFKIITYDVGAY
;
A
#
# COMPACT_ATOMS: atom_id res chain seq x y z
N MET A 1 -43.19 68.91 13.12
CA MET A 1 -42.00 68.17 13.48
C MET A 1 -42.39 66.68 13.52
N LYS A 2 -42.06 65.94 12.45
CA LYS A 2 -42.36 64.50 12.35
C LYS A 2 -41.05 63.77 12.01
N THR A 3 -40.48 63.11 12.97
CA THR A 3 -39.29 62.30 12.84
C THR A 3 -39.64 60.92 12.34
N SER A 4 -39.22 60.60 11.13
CA SER A 4 -39.38 59.32 10.49
C SER A 4 -38.25 58.37 10.91
N LEU A 5 -38.55 57.36 11.67
CA LEU A 5 -37.64 56.25 12.04
C LEU A 5 -37.54 55.26 10.88
N ARG A 6 -36.41 55.22 10.21
CA ARG A 6 -36.15 54.21 9.16
C ARG A 6 -35.54 52.94 9.83
N LEU A 7 -36.31 51.90 9.82
CA LEU A 7 -35.90 50.54 10.18
C LEU A 7 -35.01 49.99 9.04
N ILE A 8 -33.74 49.74 9.37
CA ILE A 8 -32.84 49.03 8.50
C ILE A 8 -32.93 47.57 8.89
N ALA A 9 -33.56 46.80 8.01
CA ALA A 9 -33.58 45.34 8.13
C ALA A 9 -32.21 44.78 7.68
N CYS A 10 -31.38 44.31 8.64
CA CYS A 10 -30.23 43.52 8.33
C CYS A 10 -30.63 42.10 7.95
N ALA A 11 -30.54 41.82 6.65
CA ALA A 11 -30.66 40.46 6.14
C ALA A 11 -29.38 39.68 6.50
N LEU A 12 -29.48 38.81 7.51
CA LEU A 12 -28.48 37.80 7.85
C LEU A 12 -28.49 36.72 6.76
N VAL A 13 -27.54 36.79 5.85
CA VAL A 13 -27.24 35.72 4.90
C VAL A 13 -26.53 34.63 5.67
N LEU A 14 -27.25 33.59 6.06
CA LEU A 14 -26.70 32.33 6.55
C LEU A 14 -25.99 31.62 5.41
N PHE A 15 -24.68 31.80 5.31
CA PHE A 15 -23.80 30.95 4.50
C PHE A 15 -23.78 29.56 5.18
N GLY A 16 -24.66 28.68 4.71
CA GLY A 16 -24.59 27.27 5.04
C GLY A 16 -23.29 26.69 4.47
N ALA A 17 -22.29 26.50 5.34
CA ALA A 17 -21.12 25.71 5.00
C ALA A 17 -21.58 24.29 4.67
N LEU A 18 -21.63 23.95 3.39
CA LEU A 18 -21.71 22.57 2.92
C LEU A 18 -20.42 21.87 3.39
N VAL A 19 -20.51 21.25 4.56
CA VAL A 19 -19.53 20.27 5.00
C VAL A 19 -19.71 19.09 4.07
N MET A 20 -18.91 19.04 2.99
CA MET A 20 -18.77 17.81 2.21
C MET A 20 -18.30 16.73 3.18
N PRO A 21 -19.03 15.62 3.32
CA PRO A 21 -18.52 14.49 4.07
C PRO A 21 -17.24 14.08 3.35
N GLY A 22 -16.09 14.29 4.01
CA GLY A 22 -14.83 13.76 3.53
C GLY A 22 -15.04 12.30 3.23
N LEU A 23 -14.65 11.85 2.03
CA LEU A 23 -14.62 10.45 1.67
C LEU A 23 -13.78 9.74 2.74
N ALA A 24 -14.45 9.25 3.77
CA ALA A 24 -13.85 8.37 4.76
C ALA A 24 -13.35 7.18 3.94
N GLN A 25 -12.04 7.06 3.83
CA GLN A 25 -11.38 5.94 3.18
C GLN A 25 -11.96 4.70 3.82
N GLN A 26 -12.72 3.93 3.05
CA GLN A 26 -13.49 2.80 3.56
C GLN A 26 -12.47 1.78 4.09
N LYS A 27 -12.40 1.66 5.42
CA LYS A 27 -11.51 0.70 6.07
C LYS A 27 -11.97 -0.68 5.68
N GLY A 28 -11.07 -1.47 5.10
CA GLY A 28 -11.33 -2.87 4.79
C GLY A 28 -11.61 -3.68 6.08
N PRO A 29 -12.35 -4.79 5.99
CA PRO A 29 -12.76 -5.60 7.14
C PRO A 29 -11.58 -6.11 7.99
N HIS A 30 -10.37 -6.19 7.43
CA HIS A 30 -9.16 -6.73 8.06
C HIS A 30 -8.03 -5.68 8.23
N GLU A 31 -8.36 -4.39 8.29
CA GLU A 31 -7.33 -3.34 8.34
C GLU A 31 -6.39 -3.47 9.56
N ALA A 32 -6.93 -3.79 10.74
CA ALA A 32 -6.12 -3.94 11.95
C ALA A 32 -5.16 -5.14 11.85
N GLU A 33 -5.62 -6.24 11.27
CA GLU A 33 -4.82 -7.44 11.01
C GLU A 33 -3.74 -7.16 9.97
N PHE A 34 -4.09 -6.41 8.92
CA PHE A 34 -3.11 -5.98 7.92
C PHE A 34 -2.00 -5.11 8.53
N ARG A 35 -2.36 -4.15 9.38
CA ARG A 35 -1.35 -3.30 10.03
C ARG A 35 -0.39 -4.10 10.90
N THR A 36 -0.90 -5.09 11.63
CA THR A 36 -0.09 -6.00 12.45
C THR A 36 0.84 -6.84 11.57
N PHE A 37 0.31 -7.44 10.51
CA PHE A 37 1.08 -8.20 9.54
C PHE A 37 2.16 -7.33 8.88
N TYR A 38 1.81 -6.14 8.41
CA TYR A 38 2.73 -5.23 7.73
C TYR A 38 3.85 -4.76 8.66
N ALA A 39 3.55 -4.49 9.93
CA ALA A 39 4.59 -4.16 10.92
C ALA A 39 5.57 -5.32 11.13
N ALA A 40 5.09 -6.57 11.19
CA ALA A 40 5.93 -7.75 11.28
C ALA A 40 6.78 -7.95 10.00
N PHE A 41 6.18 -7.72 8.84
CA PHE A 41 6.89 -7.74 7.55
C PHE A 41 8.01 -6.71 7.52
N MET A 42 7.73 -5.45 7.89
CA MET A 42 8.74 -4.39 7.92
C MET A 42 9.89 -4.69 8.88
N LYS A 43 9.60 -5.31 10.03
CA LYS A 43 10.63 -5.76 10.96
C LYS A 43 11.52 -6.84 10.34
N ALA A 44 10.95 -7.80 9.63
CA ALA A 44 11.70 -8.84 8.91
C ALA A 44 12.57 -8.24 7.79
N VAL A 45 12.01 -7.27 7.05
CA VAL A 45 12.73 -6.52 5.99
C VAL A 45 13.96 -5.80 6.56
N GLN A 46 13.80 -5.07 7.67
CA GLN A 46 14.88 -4.33 8.32
C GLN A 46 15.96 -5.26 8.86
N ALA A 47 15.55 -6.41 9.40
CA ALA A 47 16.47 -7.43 9.92
C ALA A 47 17.13 -8.28 8.80
N ASN A 48 16.71 -8.13 7.55
CA ASN A 48 17.08 -9.02 6.43
C ASN A 48 16.79 -10.51 6.73
N ASP A 49 15.69 -10.76 7.42
CA ASP A 49 15.27 -12.11 7.84
C ASP A 49 14.58 -12.82 6.66
N LYS A 50 15.40 -13.47 5.85
CA LYS A 50 14.99 -14.17 4.62
C LYS A 50 13.92 -15.22 4.86
N GLU A 51 14.09 -16.00 5.92
CA GLU A 51 13.17 -17.07 6.28
C GLU A 51 11.80 -16.54 6.64
N LYS A 52 11.79 -15.51 7.49
CA LYS A 52 10.55 -14.89 7.92
C LYS A 52 9.81 -14.19 6.79
N ILE A 53 10.53 -13.52 5.87
CA ILE A 53 9.93 -12.94 4.66
C ILE A 53 9.35 -14.05 3.78
N ALA A 54 10.10 -15.14 3.58
CA ALA A 54 9.64 -16.30 2.80
C ALA A 54 8.35 -16.93 3.37
N ASP A 55 8.20 -17.01 4.69
CA ASP A 55 7.00 -17.51 5.36
C ASP A 55 5.77 -16.61 5.18
N MET A 56 6.00 -15.35 4.81
CA MET A 56 4.93 -14.38 4.56
C MET A 56 4.39 -14.40 3.14
N ILE A 57 4.95 -15.20 2.24
CA ILE A 57 4.55 -15.31 0.84
C ILE A 57 3.53 -16.43 0.63
N ALA A 58 2.54 -16.18 -0.22
CA ALA A 58 1.61 -17.21 -0.67
C ALA A 58 2.15 -17.87 -1.94
N TYR A 59 2.69 -19.04 -1.83
CA TYR A 59 3.20 -19.79 -2.98
C TYR A 59 2.11 -20.61 -3.68
N PRO A 60 2.21 -20.86 -4.99
CA PRO A 60 3.17 -20.24 -5.91
C PRO A 60 2.81 -18.78 -6.22
N VAL A 61 3.82 -17.94 -6.43
CA VAL A 61 3.63 -16.59 -6.94
C VAL A 61 3.77 -16.64 -8.46
N SER A 62 2.73 -16.24 -9.16
CA SER A 62 2.69 -16.30 -10.63
C SER A 62 3.49 -15.19 -11.31
N SER A 63 3.60 -14.03 -10.66
CA SER A 63 4.30 -12.88 -11.19
C SER A 63 5.11 -12.20 -10.10
N TRP A 64 6.41 -12.03 -10.38
CA TRP A 64 7.34 -11.24 -9.57
C TRP A 64 8.23 -10.47 -10.52
N SER A 65 8.05 -9.17 -10.59
CA SER A 65 8.76 -8.29 -11.49
C SER A 65 9.79 -7.45 -10.75
N ILE A 66 11.02 -7.45 -11.20
CA ILE A 66 12.09 -6.61 -10.68
C ILE A 66 12.73 -5.91 -11.87
N ARG A 67 12.79 -4.58 -11.83
CA ARG A 67 13.53 -3.80 -12.81
C ARG A 67 14.71 -3.13 -12.15
N ASP A 68 15.84 -3.16 -12.81
CA ASP A 68 16.99 -2.38 -12.43
C ASP A 68 16.89 -0.95 -13.01
N LYS A 69 17.88 -0.10 -12.66
CA LYS A 69 17.94 1.29 -13.13
C LYS A 69 18.07 1.44 -14.66
N LYS A 70 18.39 0.34 -15.39
CA LYS A 70 18.53 0.33 -16.83
C LYS A 70 17.27 -0.17 -17.54
N GLY A 71 16.23 -0.55 -16.78
CA GLY A 71 15.02 -1.14 -17.33
C GLY A 71 15.17 -2.63 -17.66
N ASP A 72 16.35 -3.22 -17.42
CA ASP A 72 16.56 -4.65 -17.52
C ASP A 72 15.92 -5.31 -16.30
N GLY A 73 14.76 -5.95 -16.49
CA GLY A 73 14.00 -6.57 -15.43
C GLY A 73 14.07 -8.09 -15.50
N GLN A 74 13.94 -8.71 -14.35
CA GLN A 74 13.63 -10.12 -14.26
C GLN A 74 12.15 -10.25 -13.91
N GLU A 75 11.41 -10.90 -14.78
CA GLU A 75 10.05 -11.34 -14.52
C GLU A 75 10.08 -12.86 -14.35
N GLY A 76 9.27 -13.35 -13.42
CA GLY A 76 9.20 -14.78 -13.22
C GLY A 76 8.20 -15.20 -12.16
N SER A 77 7.96 -16.49 -12.14
CA SER A 77 7.20 -17.12 -11.06
C SER A 77 8.14 -17.59 -9.95
N ILE A 78 7.60 -17.64 -8.74
CA ILE A 78 8.27 -18.24 -7.57
C ILE A 78 7.45 -19.46 -7.18
N LYS A 79 8.06 -20.64 -7.29
CA LYS A 79 7.34 -21.92 -7.12
C LYS A 79 7.00 -22.19 -5.66
N ASP A 80 7.97 -22.02 -4.78
CA ASP A 80 7.89 -22.35 -3.37
C ASP A 80 8.91 -21.55 -2.55
N LYS A 81 8.92 -21.80 -1.23
CA LYS A 81 9.84 -21.17 -0.30
C LYS A 81 11.31 -21.43 -0.64
N ALA A 82 11.66 -22.63 -1.07
CA ALA A 82 13.04 -22.96 -1.39
C ALA A 82 13.53 -22.19 -2.63
N ASP A 83 12.68 -22.07 -3.65
CA ASP A 83 12.94 -21.26 -4.83
C ASP A 83 13.12 -19.77 -4.48
N PHE A 84 12.26 -19.24 -3.60
CA PHE A 84 12.42 -17.85 -3.12
C PHE A 84 13.73 -17.64 -2.38
N LEU A 85 14.09 -18.52 -1.46
CA LEU A 85 15.31 -18.42 -0.67
C LEU A 85 16.56 -18.54 -1.55
N ALA A 86 16.58 -19.43 -2.54
CA ALA A 86 17.67 -19.59 -3.46
C ALA A 86 17.93 -18.32 -4.32
N ARG A 87 16.88 -17.55 -4.57
CA ARG A 87 16.92 -16.32 -5.39
C ARG A 87 16.73 -15.04 -4.58
N PHE A 88 16.78 -15.11 -3.25
CA PHE A 88 16.39 -14.02 -2.35
C PHE A 88 17.05 -12.69 -2.71
N ASP A 89 18.37 -12.68 -2.91
CA ASP A 89 19.11 -11.43 -3.12
C ASP A 89 18.80 -10.78 -4.48
N VAL A 90 18.25 -11.55 -5.42
CA VAL A 90 17.75 -11.07 -6.71
C VAL A 90 16.29 -10.63 -6.60
N LEU A 91 15.47 -11.42 -5.90
CA LEU A 91 14.02 -11.18 -5.77
C LEU A 91 13.69 -10.10 -4.73
N PHE A 92 14.55 -9.93 -3.72
CA PHE A 92 14.37 -8.98 -2.63
C PHE A 92 15.56 -8.04 -2.49
N THR A 93 15.67 -7.11 -3.41
CA THR A 93 16.84 -6.24 -3.59
C THR A 93 16.99 -5.19 -2.48
N ASN A 94 18.19 -4.63 -2.35
CA ASN A 94 18.42 -3.46 -1.49
C ASN A 94 17.51 -2.28 -1.85
N TYR A 95 17.12 -2.17 -3.10
CA TYR A 95 16.18 -1.15 -3.57
C TYR A 95 14.83 -1.28 -2.84
N MET A 96 14.23 -2.47 -2.78
CA MET A 96 12.99 -2.70 -2.03
C MET A 96 13.14 -2.30 -0.56
N ARG A 97 14.23 -2.70 0.09
CA ARG A 97 14.49 -2.40 1.52
C ARG A 97 14.56 -0.90 1.81
N LEU A 98 15.08 -0.11 0.88
CA LEU A 98 15.20 1.35 1.03
C LEU A 98 13.88 2.08 0.78
N HIS A 99 13.02 1.54 -0.07
CA HIS A 99 11.79 2.22 -0.51
C HIS A 99 10.54 1.76 0.23
N LEU A 100 10.44 0.48 0.61
CA LEU A 100 9.30 -0.04 1.37
C LEU A 100 8.92 0.78 2.62
N PRO A 101 9.86 1.29 3.44
CA PRO A 101 9.51 2.12 4.59
C PRO A 101 8.83 3.45 4.25
N LYS A 102 8.94 3.90 3.01
CA LYS A 102 8.37 5.15 2.50
C LYS A 102 7.11 4.92 1.68
N ALA A 103 6.75 3.66 1.47
CA ALA A 103 5.62 3.27 0.64
C ALA A 103 4.29 3.73 1.24
N LYS A 104 3.35 4.09 0.37
CA LYS A 104 1.99 4.43 0.77
C LYS A 104 1.16 3.16 0.88
N ILE A 105 0.49 3.00 2.01
CA ILE A 105 -0.45 1.90 2.21
C ILE A 105 -1.78 2.29 1.58
N GLN A 106 -2.31 1.41 0.75
CA GLN A 106 -3.63 1.53 0.15
C GLN A 106 -4.38 0.21 0.36
N SER A 107 -5.67 0.29 0.58
CA SER A 107 -6.51 -0.88 0.78
C SER A 107 -7.80 -0.77 0.00
N THR A 108 -8.21 -1.87 -0.59
CA THR A 108 -9.53 -2.12 -1.12
C THR A 108 -10.21 -3.18 -0.23
N PRO A 109 -11.49 -3.50 -0.42
CA PRO A 109 -12.14 -4.54 0.38
C PRO A 109 -11.41 -5.90 0.36
N ASP A 110 -10.79 -6.25 -0.78
CA ASP A 110 -10.24 -7.59 -1.00
C ASP A 110 -8.71 -7.62 -1.06
N LEU A 111 -8.06 -6.46 -1.17
CA LEU A 111 -6.62 -6.36 -1.42
C LEU A 111 -6.02 -5.17 -0.67
N CYS A 112 -4.90 -5.41 -0.02
CA CYS A 112 -4.03 -4.36 0.49
C CYS A 112 -2.76 -4.32 -0.35
N TYR A 113 -2.27 -3.12 -0.65
CA TYR A 113 -0.98 -2.97 -1.32
C TYR A 113 -0.22 -1.78 -0.77
N VAL A 114 1.08 -1.84 -0.89
CA VAL A 114 1.97 -0.73 -0.59
C VAL A 114 2.69 -0.34 -1.87
N SER A 115 2.67 0.94 -2.19
CA SER A 115 3.29 1.43 -3.41
C SER A 115 4.19 2.63 -3.16
N TRP A 116 5.17 2.78 -4.05
CA TRP A 116 6.05 3.96 -4.11
C TRP A 116 6.39 4.25 -5.56
N ARG A 117 6.86 5.46 -5.81
CA ARG A 117 7.33 5.86 -7.14
C ARG A 117 8.84 6.06 -7.12
N ASP A 118 9.47 5.59 -8.18
CA ASP A 118 10.87 5.86 -8.47
C ASP A 118 11.00 6.36 -9.93
N GLY A 119 11.10 7.67 -10.07
CA GLY A 119 11.08 8.30 -11.39
C GLY A 119 9.76 8.05 -12.12
N TYR A 120 9.82 7.32 -13.24
CA TYR A 120 8.67 6.97 -14.08
C TYR A 120 8.03 5.63 -13.73
N SER A 121 8.59 4.91 -12.76
CA SER A 121 8.07 3.59 -12.39
C SER A 121 7.25 3.67 -11.12
N GLU A 122 6.14 2.95 -11.08
CA GLU A 122 5.41 2.64 -9.86
C GLU A 122 5.76 1.23 -9.44
N CYS A 123 6.11 1.09 -8.17
CA CYS A 123 6.45 -0.20 -7.56
C CYS A 123 5.39 -0.52 -6.53
N ALA A 124 4.93 -1.75 -6.49
CA ALA A 124 3.93 -2.20 -5.54
C ALA A 124 4.23 -3.58 -4.98
N VAL A 125 3.90 -3.78 -3.71
CA VAL A 125 3.80 -5.10 -3.09
C VAL A 125 2.34 -5.30 -2.72
N GLU A 126 1.76 -6.40 -3.17
CA GLU A 126 0.36 -6.73 -2.92
C GLU A 126 0.23 -7.81 -1.87
N PHE A 127 -0.79 -7.65 -1.03
CA PHE A 127 -1.10 -8.52 0.08
C PHE A 127 -2.57 -8.92 0.01
N LYS A 128 -2.83 -10.20 0.20
CA LYS A 128 -4.18 -10.74 0.23
C LYS A 128 -4.44 -11.43 1.57
N TYR A 129 -5.65 -11.25 2.08
CA TYR A 129 -6.12 -12.00 3.24
C TYR A 129 -6.59 -13.40 2.82
N PHE A 130 -6.15 -14.40 3.57
CA PHE A 130 -6.58 -15.78 3.42
C PHE A 130 -7.22 -16.22 4.73
N GLU A 131 -8.44 -16.71 4.63
CA GLU A 131 -9.16 -17.21 5.79
C GLU A 131 -8.38 -18.33 6.48
N GLY A 132 -8.24 -18.26 7.80
CA GLY A 132 -7.48 -19.21 8.61
C GLY A 132 -5.97 -19.02 8.64
N THR A 133 -5.36 -18.28 7.70
CA THR A 133 -3.90 -18.04 7.66
C THR A 133 -3.50 -16.57 7.72
N GLY A 134 -4.46 -15.65 7.58
CA GLY A 134 -4.22 -14.21 7.60
C GLY A 134 -3.62 -13.67 6.31
N PHE A 135 -2.97 -12.51 6.39
CA PHE A 135 -2.37 -11.87 5.22
C PHE A 135 -1.13 -12.60 4.72
N LYS A 136 -0.98 -12.60 3.39
CA LYS A 136 0.21 -13.08 2.67
C LYS A 136 0.57 -12.12 1.55
N ILE A 137 1.86 -12.10 1.21
CA ILE A 137 2.36 -11.44 0.00
C ILE A 137 1.99 -12.30 -1.19
N ILE A 138 1.35 -11.71 -2.21
CA ILE A 138 0.92 -12.43 -3.41
C ILE A 138 1.68 -12.03 -4.67
N THR A 139 2.23 -10.83 -4.70
CA THR A 139 3.05 -10.35 -5.83
C THR A 139 3.89 -9.15 -5.44
N TYR A 140 4.92 -8.91 -6.24
CA TYR A 140 5.68 -7.68 -6.31
C TYR A 140 5.80 -7.27 -7.77
N ASP A 141 5.41 -6.05 -8.08
CA ASP A 141 5.43 -5.52 -9.43
C ASP A 141 6.14 -4.17 -9.51
N VAL A 142 6.87 -3.98 -10.60
CA VAL A 142 7.44 -2.70 -11.00
C VAL A 142 6.85 -2.33 -12.35
N GLY A 143 5.78 -1.54 -12.30
CA GLY A 143 5.15 -0.99 -13.50
C GLY A 143 5.95 0.20 -14.05
N ALA A 144 6.23 0.23 -15.35
CA ALA A 144 6.67 1.43 -16.05
C ALA A 144 5.45 2.19 -16.57
N TYR A 145 5.37 3.49 -16.34
CA TYR A 145 4.39 4.39 -16.94
C TYR A 145 5.04 5.27 -17.99
#